data_a8772546d46b2e43ff108cdd5786dd7f
#
_entry.id   a8772546d46b2e43ff108cdd5786dd7f
#
_cell.length_a   1.000
_cell.length_b   1.000
_cell.length_c   1.000
_cell.angle_alpha   90.00
_cell.angle_beta   90.00
_cell.angle_gamma   90.00
#
_symmetry.space_group_name_H-M   'P 1'
#
loop_
_entity.id
_entity.type
_entity.pdbx_description
1 polymer ?
#
loop_
_entity_poly.entity_id
_entity_poly.type
_entity_poly.pdbx_seq_one_letter_code
_entity_poly.pdbx_strand_id
1 'polypeptide(L)'
;MRIGEWRLWVVGTMILAALSLGAAGCKSSPDEGGGKGKPEPTGPHAGILKLFPGVGDVSDWKASGDVKFYGPAADAAQSIEPIEADMAPCAPLLKGYGYVKSATRHYARGKGGETLTVRVFQMQKSQEAFGLFSVSSKGSPVPDIGLAARQNASTLSFVKGDCFITIEYSGPNDSKPVLSEFGRWMAGQIPSAGYGPSLMANFPAGFADEERYFLHTFDTLKALPFVPQSNPMEMARALSLRPETDMAIVGYPTDKPSVVNYLFLIRYPSEADAQAAYKVYVEGYLANTASAAEKNIAVAPPVHSYLAGTFNAEENSVNDPLAKLLATLGG
;
A
#
# COMPACT_ATOMS: atom_id res chain seq x y z
N MET A 1 -29.97 -18.41 -4.91
CA MET A 1 -28.64 -19.04 -4.91
C MET A 1 -27.68 -18.03 -4.32
N ARG A 2 -27.10 -18.30 -3.14
CA ARG A 2 -26.38 -17.30 -2.31
C ARG A 2 -25.00 -17.03 -2.91
N ILE A 3 -24.77 -15.84 -3.42
CA ILE A 3 -23.46 -15.29 -3.81
C ILE A 3 -22.96 -14.53 -2.59
N GLY A 4 -22.19 -15.15 -1.74
CA GLY A 4 -21.87 -14.53 -0.46
C GLY A 4 -20.60 -15.00 0.25
N GLU A 5 -19.69 -15.79 -0.34
CA GLU A 5 -18.57 -16.34 0.45
C GLU A 5 -17.17 -16.33 -0.20
N TRP A 6 -16.92 -15.51 -1.22
CA TRP A 6 -15.59 -15.45 -1.86
C TRP A 6 -14.73 -14.25 -1.43
N ARG A 7 -15.12 -13.54 -0.36
CA ARG A 7 -14.44 -12.32 0.11
C ARG A 7 -13.25 -12.50 1.06
N LEU A 8 -12.81 -13.74 1.34
CA LEU A 8 -11.89 -13.98 2.47
C LEU A 8 -10.53 -14.65 2.13
N TRP A 9 -10.16 -14.83 0.85
CA TRP A 9 -9.05 -15.75 0.56
C TRP A 9 -7.78 -15.18 -0.09
N VAL A 10 -7.59 -13.88 -0.26
CA VAL A 10 -6.41 -13.36 -0.97
C VAL A 10 -5.32 -12.78 -0.06
N VAL A 11 -5.58 -12.51 1.21
CA VAL A 11 -4.57 -11.92 2.13
C VAL A 11 -4.35 -12.71 3.42
N GLY A 12 -5.15 -13.74 3.67
CA GLY A 12 -5.10 -14.52 4.93
C GLY A 12 -4.17 -15.74 4.93
N THR A 13 -3.57 -16.14 3.82
CA THR A 13 -2.90 -17.44 3.70
C THR A 13 -1.37 -17.35 3.58
N MET A 14 -0.75 -16.29 4.09
CA MET A 14 0.71 -16.17 4.10
C MET A 14 1.38 -16.41 5.44
N ILE A 15 0.70 -16.99 6.40
CA ILE A 15 1.30 -17.27 7.71
C ILE A 15 0.98 -18.71 8.08
N LEU A 16 1.70 -19.67 7.48
CA LEU A 16 1.88 -20.99 8.06
C LEU A 16 2.83 -21.82 7.18
N ALA A 17 4.11 -21.57 7.29
CA ALA A 17 5.18 -22.56 7.05
C ALA A 17 6.55 -21.96 7.34
N ALA A 18 7.00 -22.08 8.56
CA ALA A 18 8.42 -22.27 8.89
C ALA A 18 8.58 -22.42 10.41
N LEU A 19 8.21 -23.57 10.93
CA LEU A 19 8.77 -24.09 12.17
C LEU A 19 9.75 -25.19 11.77
N SER A 20 11.04 -24.87 11.74
CA SER A 20 12.08 -25.87 11.84
C SER A 20 13.09 -25.44 12.90
N LEU A 21 13.15 -26.25 13.96
CA LEU A 21 14.10 -26.15 15.06
C LEU A 21 15.53 -26.33 14.55
N GLY A 22 16.42 -25.44 15.00
CA GLY A 22 17.86 -25.62 14.93
C GLY A 22 18.48 -24.99 16.17
N ALA A 23 18.63 -25.77 17.25
CA ALA A 23 19.35 -25.36 18.43
C ALA A 23 20.85 -25.51 18.20
N ALA A 24 21.58 -24.40 18.24
CA ALA A 24 23.04 -24.42 18.46
C ALA A 24 23.38 -23.28 19.41
N GLY A 25 23.81 -23.66 20.63
CA GLY A 25 24.12 -22.73 21.69
C GLY A 25 25.47 -22.00 21.43
N CYS A 26 25.47 -20.70 21.68
CA CYS A 26 26.67 -19.94 21.96
C CYS A 26 26.48 -19.19 23.27
N LYS A 27 27.40 -19.43 24.19
CA LYS A 27 27.53 -18.78 25.50
C LYS A 27 27.83 -17.30 25.28
N SER A 28 27.03 -16.42 25.84
CA SER A 28 27.32 -14.99 25.95
C SER A 28 27.89 -14.69 27.36
N SER A 29 29.06 -14.09 27.43
CA SER A 29 29.58 -13.46 28.63
C SER A 29 28.81 -12.15 28.92
N PRO A 30 28.65 -11.79 30.19
CA PRO A 30 28.03 -10.51 30.53
C PRO A 30 29.10 -9.40 30.41
N ASP A 31 28.81 -8.39 29.60
CA ASP A 31 29.61 -7.17 29.57
C ASP A 31 28.83 -6.05 30.27
N GLU A 32 29.36 -5.65 31.43
CA GLU A 32 28.96 -4.44 32.15
C GLU A 32 29.66 -3.23 31.52
N GLY A 33 28.94 -2.15 31.30
CA GLY A 33 29.66 -0.90 31.12
C GLY A 33 29.01 0.22 30.34
N GLY A 34 28.58 1.22 31.07
CA GLY A 34 28.76 2.64 30.75
C GLY A 34 28.06 3.21 29.51
N GLY A 35 27.08 4.09 29.75
CA GLY A 35 26.34 4.86 28.73
C GLY A 35 27.23 5.64 27.76
N LYS A 36 27.60 4.98 26.68
CA LYS A 36 28.06 5.60 25.44
C LYS A 36 26.86 5.48 24.47
N GLY A 37 26.48 6.59 23.84
CA GLY A 37 25.43 6.60 22.83
C GLY A 37 25.63 5.42 21.88
N LYS A 38 24.53 4.69 21.58
CA LYS A 38 24.57 3.58 20.62
C LYS A 38 25.28 4.06 19.34
N PRO A 39 26.29 3.34 18.83
CA PRO A 39 26.89 3.71 17.56
C PRO A 39 25.81 3.77 16.49
N GLU A 40 25.79 4.86 15.73
CA GLU A 40 24.87 4.96 14.60
C GLU A 40 25.12 3.82 13.61
N PRO A 41 24.07 3.18 13.11
CA PRO A 41 24.23 2.19 12.06
C PRO A 41 24.98 2.78 10.88
N THR A 42 26.00 2.08 10.39
CA THR A 42 26.79 2.46 9.21
C THR A 42 26.56 1.48 8.08
N GLY A 43 26.87 1.87 6.84
CA GLY A 43 26.74 1.02 5.66
C GLY A 43 25.44 1.23 4.89
N PRO A 44 25.20 0.43 3.82
CA PRO A 44 24.13 0.66 2.83
C PRO A 44 22.71 0.51 3.41
N HIS A 45 22.58 -0.15 4.55
CA HIS A 45 21.29 -0.36 5.23
C HIS A 45 21.05 0.59 6.41
N ALA A 46 21.99 1.50 6.71
CA ALA A 46 21.94 2.36 7.90
C ALA A 46 20.62 3.13 8.03
N GLY A 47 20.09 3.67 6.91
CA GLY A 47 18.86 4.44 6.90
C GLY A 47 17.63 3.63 7.34
N ILE A 48 17.47 2.41 6.79
CA ILE A 48 16.33 1.56 7.11
C ILE A 48 16.47 0.90 8.50
N LEU A 49 17.70 0.63 8.95
CA LEU A 49 17.97 0.06 10.27
C LEU A 49 17.53 1.00 11.41
N LYS A 50 17.68 2.31 11.24
CA LYS A 50 17.25 3.32 12.23
C LYS A 50 15.74 3.30 12.48
N LEU A 51 14.96 2.74 11.56
CA LEU A 51 13.50 2.68 11.68
C LEU A 51 13.01 1.55 12.59
N PHE A 52 13.89 0.63 13.02
CA PHE A 52 13.53 -0.48 13.88
C PHE A 52 13.86 -0.16 15.35
N PRO A 53 12.87 -0.26 16.27
CA PRO A 53 13.12 -0.06 17.69
C PRO A 53 14.24 -0.96 18.20
N GLY A 54 15.13 -0.38 18.99
CA GLY A 54 16.16 -1.11 19.73
C GLY A 54 15.71 -1.47 21.14
N VAL A 55 16.63 -2.00 21.93
CA VAL A 55 16.36 -2.32 23.33
C VAL A 55 16.02 -1.05 24.12
N GLY A 56 14.85 -1.03 24.77
CA GLY A 56 14.39 0.08 25.59
C GLY A 56 13.67 1.21 24.83
N ASP A 57 13.57 1.15 23.51
CA ASP A 57 12.88 2.17 22.71
C ASP A 57 11.36 2.01 22.78
N VAL A 58 10.88 0.77 22.90
CA VAL A 58 9.46 0.43 23.09
C VAL A 58 9.37 -0.58 24.25
N SER A 59 8.46 -0.32 25.17
CA SER A 59 8.37 -1.01 26.48
C SER A 59 8.38 -2.54 26.37
N ASP A 60 9.29 -3.20 27.10
CA ASP A 60 9.39 -4.65 27.28
C ASP A 60 9.56 -5.52 26.01
N TRP A 61 9.58 -4.92 24.83
CA TRP A 61 9.79 -5.63 23.57
C TRP A 61 11.29 -5.78 23.26
N LYS A 62 11.66 -6.98 22.87
CA LYS A 62 13.04 -7.30 22.48
C LYS A 62 13.06 -7.84 21.06
N ALA A 63 14.04 -7.41 20.28
CA ALA A 63 14.27 -7.98 18.96
C ALA A 63 14.53 -9.49 19.09
N SER A 64 13.91 -10.27 18.21
CA SER A 64 14.06 -11.72 18.10
C SER A 64 14.72 -12.03 16.76
N GLY A 65 16.02 -12.27 16.78
CA GLY A 65 16.82 -12.47 15.57
C GLY A 65 17.31 -11.17 14.91
N ASP A 66 18.00 -11.35 13.79
CA ASP A 66 18.58 -10.27 13.01
C ASP A 66 17.55 -9.65 12.05
N VAL A 67 17.86 -8.46 11.55
CA VAL A 67 17.09 -7.83 10.48
C VAL A 67 17.38 -8.53 9.17
N LYS A 68 16.34 -8.97 8.46
CA LYS A 68 16.44 -9.49 7.10
C LYS A 68 16.22 -8.36 6.10
N PHE A 69 17.08 -8.27 5.08
CA PHE A 69 17.00 -7.28 4.02
C PHE A 69 16.62 -7.91 2.69
N TYR A 70 15.79 -7.20 1.92
CA TYR A 70 15.33 -7.64 0.61
C TYR A 70 15.49 -6.51 -0.41
N GLY A 71 15.81 -6.88 -1.65
CA GLY A 71 15.99 -5.96 -2.76
C GLY A 71 15.48 -6.53 -4.09
N PRO A 72 15.63 -5.77 -5.19
CA PRO A 72 15.26 -6.23 -6.54
C PRO A 72 16.06 -7.45 -7.02
N ALA A 73 17.30 -7.56 -6.55
CA ALA A 73 18.17 -8.69 -6.77
C ALA A 73 19.04 -8.92 -5.53
N ALA A 74 19.52 -10.15 -5.36
CA ALA A 74 20.49 -10.45 -4.32
C ALA A 74 21.82 -9.73 -4.61
N ASP A 75 22.38 -9.11 -3.59
CA ASP A 75 23.70 -8.50 -3.62
C ASP A 75 24.55 -9.14 -2.52
N ALA A 76 25.47 -10.01 -2.93
CA ALA A 76 26.33 -10.74 -2.02
C ALA A 76 27.22 -9.82 -1.16
N ALA A 77 27.57 -8.63 -1.68
CA ALA A 77 28.36 -7.65 -0.93
C ALA A 77 27.52 -6.92 0.13
N GLN A 78 26.21 -6.83 -0.06
CA GLN A 78 25.26 -6.14 0.82
C GLN A 78 24.37 -7.08 1.63
N SER A 79 24.48 -8.40 1.41
CA SER A 79 23.62 -9.41 2.05
C SER A 79 22.11 -9.14 1.84
N ILE A 80 21.73 -8.76 0.62
CA ILE A 80 20.33 -8.49 0.26
C ILE A 80 19.75 -9.73 -0.41
N GLU A 81 18.66 -10.25 0.16
CA GLU A 81 17.88 -11.31 -0.46
C GLU A 81 17.01 -10.78 -1.61
N PRO A 82 16.76 -11.57 -2.67
CA PRO A 82 15.74 -11.22 -3.66
C PRO A 82 14.37 -11.06 -3.01
N ILE A 83 13.58 -10.10 -3.49
CA ILE A 83 12.24 -9.87 -2.94
C ILE A 83 11.34 -11.09 -3.09
N GLU A 84 11.58 -11.90 -4.09
CA GLU A 84 10.83 -13.13 -4.36
C GLU A 84 11.11 -14.25 -3.33
N ALA A 85 12.17 -14.17 -2.55
CA ALA A 85 12.53 -15.21 -1.58
C ALA A 85 11.42 -15.43 -0.54
N ASP A 86 10.90 -14.34 0.05
CA ASP A 86 9.85 -14.41 1.08
C ASP A 86 8.55 -13.70 0.66
N MET A 87 8.56 -12.96 -0.47
CA MET A 87 7.45 -12.08 -0.88
C MET A 87 7.01 -12.29 -2.33
N ALA A 88 7.27 -13.48 -2.91
CA ALA A 88 6.96 -13.79 -4.30
C ALA A 88 5.55 -13.37 -4.75
N PRO A 89 4.47 -13.64 -4.00
CA PRO A 89 3.12 -13.28 -4.43
C PRO A 89 2.85 -11.78 -4.52
N CYS A 90 3.56 -10.94 -3.76
CA CYS A 90 3.39 -9.49 -3.81
C CYS A 90 4.50 -8.75 -4.58
N ALA A 91 5.52 -9.45 -5.05
CA ALA A 91 6.62 -8.84 -5.79
C ALA A 91 6.18 -8.03 -7.03
N PRO A 92 5.23 -8.49 -7.87
CA PRO A 92 4.72 -7.70 -9.00
C PRO A 92 4.08 -6.39 -8.53
N LEU A 93 3.29 -6.41 -7.45
CA LEU A 93 2.68 -5.23 -6.87
C LEU A 93 3.74 -4.24 -6.38
N LEU A 94 4.73 -4.71 -5.63
CA LEU A 94 5.83 -3.89 -5.13
C LEU A 94 6.62 -3.23 -6.27
N LYS A 95 6.95 -4.00 -7.31
CA LYS A 95 7.64 -3.49 -8.51
C LYS A 95 6.80 -2.43 -9.24
N GLY A 96 5.47 -2.59 -9.26
CA GLY A 96 4.54 -1.63 -9.84
C GLY A 96 4.53 -0.26 -9.13
N TYR A 97 5.06 -0.18 -7.90
CA TYR A 97 5.20 1.05 -7.12
C TYR A 97 6.65 1.52 -6.95
N GLY A 98 7.55 1.18 -7.87
CA GLY A 98 8.91 1.69 -7.80
C GLY A 98 9.65 1.25 -6.52
N TYR A 99 9.50 -0.03 -6.15
CA TYR A 99 10.15 -0.62 -5.00
C TYR A 99 11.69 -0.50 -5.06
N VAL A 100 12.30 -0.08 -3.94
CA VAL A 100 13.74 0.07 -3.80
C VAL A 100 14.32 -1.06 -2.97
N LYS A 101 13.85 -1.20 -1.72
CA LYS A 101 14.29 -2.24 -0.78
C LYS A 101 13.29 -2.38 0.35
N SER A 102 13.39 -3.49 1.09
CA SER A 102 12.64 -3.66 2.33
C SER A 102 13.48 -4.34 3.39
N ALA A 103 12.98 -4.27 4.63
CA ALA A 103 13.56 -4.97 5.74
C ALA A 103 12.47 -5.50 6.67
N THR A 104 12.74 -6.67 7.26
CA THR A 104 11.83 -7.32 8.22
C THR A 104 12.58 -7.57 9.53
N ARG A 105 11.92 -7.28 10.65
CA ARG A 105 12.40 -7.60 11.99
C ARG A 105 11.28 -8.17 12.84
N HIS A 106 11.63 -9.17 13.64
CA HIS A 106 10.73 -9.78 14.60
C HIS A 106 11.04 -9.28 16.02
N TYR A 107 9.99 -9.21 16.84
CA TYR A 107 10.09 -8.86 18.26
C TYR A 107 9.29 -9.86 19.07
N ALA A 108 9.70 -10.05 20.34
CA ALA A 108 8.96 -10.86 21.31
C ALA A 108 8.90 -10.13 22.64
N ARG A 109 7.84 -10.38 23.42
CA ARG A 109 7.65 -9.85 24.77
C ARG A 109 7.42 -10.96 25.76
N GLY A 110 8.25 -11.00 26.81
CA GLY A 110 8.11 -11.93 27.93
C GLY A 110 8.13 -13.40 27.53
N LYS A 111 7.53 -14.25 28.40
CA LYS A 111 7.37 -15.70 28.16
C LYS A 111 5.96 -16.02 27.61
N GLY A 112 5.13 -15.02 27.36
CA GLY A 112 3.71 -15.17 27.05
C GLY A 112 3.34 -15.43 25.59
N GLY A 113 4.33 -15.65 24.70
CA GLY A 113 4.07 -15.95 23.30
C GLY A 113 3.62 -14.74 22.45
N GLU A 114 3.77 -13.51 22.96
CA GLU A 114 3.49 -12.30 22.17
C GLU A 114 4.63 -12.00 21.20
N THR A 115 4.29 -11.80 19.95
CA THR A 115 5.26 -11.48 18.90
C THR A 115 4.77 -10.32 18.04
N LEU A 116 5.72 -9.57 17.48
CA LEU A 116 5.51 -8.58 16.44
C LEU A 116 6.40 -8.88 15.25
N THR A 117 5.85 -8.70 14.06
CA THR A 117 6.59 -8.67 12.82
C THR A 117 6.49 -7.27 12.24
N VAL A 118 7.61 -6.59 12.10
CA VAL A 118 7.71 -5.26 11.52
C VAL A 118 8.34 -5.37 10.15
N ARG A 119 7.66 -4.84 9.12
CA ARG A 119 8.20 -4.73 7.75
C ARG A 119 8.21 -3.28 7.32
N VAL A 120 9.31 -2.87 6.75
CA VAL A 120 9.53 -1.54 6.16
C VAL A 120 9.79 -1.72 4.68
N PHE A 121 8.99 -1.09 3.84
CA PHE A 121 9.16 -1.04 2.39
C PHE A 121 9.55 0.38 2.00
N GLN A 122 10.72 0.57 1.40
CA GLN A 122 11.17 1.83 0.86
C GLN A 122 10.89 1.89 -0.64
N MET A 123 10.23 2.94 -1.05
CA MET A 123 9.84 3.22 -2.43
C MET A 123 10.69 4.36 -3.00
N GLN A 124 10.64 4.57 -4.31
CA GLN A 124 11.39 5.66 -4.94
C GLN A 124 10.86 7.05 -4.57
N LYS A 125 9.55 7.14 -4.32
CA LYS A 125 8.85 8.41 -4.03
C LYS A 125 7.79 8.22 -2.96
N SER A 126 7.46 9.30 -2.27
CA SER A 126 6.41 9.30 -1.24
C SER A 126 5.03 8.90 -1.80
N GLN A 127 4.66 9.36 -2.98
CA GLN A 127 3.38 8.96 -3.61
C GLN A 127 3.31 7.48 -3.94
N GLU A 128 4.44 6.82 -4.23
CA GLU A 128 4.53 5.38 -4.46
C GLU A 128 4.29 4.60 -3.15
N ALA A 129 4.90 5.08 -2.06
CA ALA A 129 4.67 4.52 -0.74
C ALA A 129 3.18 4.67 -0.35
N PHE A 130 2.57 5.82 -0.64
CA PHE A 130 1.12 6.02 -0.45
C PHE A 130 0.30 5.08 -1.33
N GLY A 131 0.67 4.90 -2.58
CA GLY A 131 0.00 3.98 -3.50
C GLY A 131 -0.02 2.56 -2.95
N LEU A 132 1.14 2.02 -2.57
CA LEU A 132 1.24 0.69 -1.95
C LEU A 132 0.41 0.60 -0.67
N PHE A 133 0.47 1.61 0.22
CA PHE A 133 -0.38 1.71 1.40
C PHE A 133 -1.86 1.65 1.04
N SER A 134 -2.29 2.40 0.03
CA SER A 134 -3.70 2.54 -0.34
C SER A 134 -4.34 1.23 -0.80
N VAL A 135 -3.60 0.37 -1.50
CA VAL A 135 -4.11 -0.92 -2.01
C VAL A 135 -3.87 -2.09 -1.05
N SER A 136 -2.89 -1.98 -0.14
CA SER A 136 -2.51 -3.08 0.75
C SER A 136 -3.08 -2.97 2.15
N SER A 137 -3.39 -1.76 2.63
CA SER A 137 -3.80 -1.52 4.01
C SER A 137 -5.30 -1.65 4.20
N LYS A 138 -5.68 -2.29 5.31
CA LYS A 138 -7.07 -2.49 5.72
C LYS A 138 -7.30 -2.04 7.16
N GLY A 139 -8.54 -1.71 7.48
CA GLY A 139 -8.94 -1.31 8.82
C GLY A 139 -9.35 0.15 8.90
N SER A 140 -9.61 0.61 10.12
CA SER A 140 -10.04 1.98 10.39
C SER A 140 -8.85 2.95 10.36
N PRO A 141 -9.06 4.20 9.94
CA PRO A 141 -8.04 5.24 10.02
C PRO A 141 -7.53 5.44 11.45
N VAL A 142 -6.23 5.70 11.59
CA VAL A 142 -5.58 6.02 12.87
C VAL A 142 -4.94 7.39 12.73
N PRO A 143 -5.34 8.37 13.57
CA PRO A 143 -4.75 9.71 13.53
C PRO A 143 -3.31 9.71 14.09
N ASP A 144 -2.56 10.74 13.73
CA ASP A 144 -1.25 11.09 14.29
C ASP A 144 -0.12 10.06 14.07
N ILE A 145 -0.28 9.16 13.10
CA ILE A 145 0.77 8.22 12.68
C ILE A 145 1.04 8.40 11.19
N GLY A 146 2.17 9.02 10.85
CA GLY A 146 2.60 9.24 9.47
C GLY A 146 1.72 10.20 8.67
N LEU A 147 1.73 10.04 7.35
CA LEU A 147 0.86 10.76 6.42
C LEU A 147 -0.56 10.16 6.40
N ALA A 148 -0.64 8.84 6.52
CA ALA A 148 -1.88 8.08 6.66
C ALA A 148 -1.58 6.76 7.37
N ALA A 149 -2.51 6.29 8.20
CA ALA A 149 -2.43 5.01 8.88
C ALA A 149 -3.79 4.32 8.96
N ARG A 150 -3.78 2.98 8.94
CA ARG A 150 -4.96 2.13 9.14
C ARG A 150 -4.63 1.01 10.10
N GLN A 151 -5.59 0.69 10.97
CA GLN A 151 -5.44 -0.40 11.95
C GLN A 151 -6.66 -1.32 11.93
N ASN A 152 -6.39 -2.62 11.96
CA ASN A 152 -7.37 -3.66 12.27
C ASN A 152 -7.05 -4.35 13.61
N ALA A 153 -7.64 -5.51 13.87
CA ALA A 153 -7.46 -6.21 15.14
C ALA A 153 -6.00 -6.65 15.42
N SER A 154 -5.17 -6.87 14.41
CA SER A 154 -3.82 -7.42 14.57
C SER A 154 -2.73 -6.69 13.79
N THR A 155 -3.09 -5.71 12.98
CA THR A 155 -2.15 -5.06 12.08
C THR A 155 -2.33 -3.55 12.10
N LEU A 156 -1.24 -2.82 12.22
CA LEU A 156 -1.13 -1.40 11.92
C LEU A 156 -0.31 -1.25 10.64
N SER A 157 -0.85 -0.51 9.69
CA SER A 157 -0.13 -0.12 8.47
C SER A 157 -0.11 1.40 8.36
N PHE A 158 1.03 1.98 8.00
CA PHE A 158 1.13 3.42 7.80
C PHE A 158 2.16 3.79 6.74
N VAL A 159 2.03 5.01 6.22
CA VAL A 159 2.96 5.61 5.27
C VAL A 159 3.53 6.91 5.82
N LYS A 160 4.84 7.10 5.70
CA LYS A 160 5.53 8.35 6.00
C LYS A 160 6.79 8.48 5.16
N GLY A 161 7.01 9.68 4.58
CA GLY A 161 8.09 9.86 3.63
C GLY A 161 7.92 8.93 2.43
N ASP A 162 8.99 8.25 2.05
CA ASP A 162 9.05 7.22 1.02
C ASP A 162 8.87 5.79 1.56
N CYS A 163 8.46 5.66 2.82
CA CYS A 163 8.32 4.37 3.49
C CYS A 163 6.86 3.99 3.70
N PHE A 164 6.51 2.75 3.31
CA PHE A 164 5.32 2.03 3.74
C PHE A 164 5.73 1.01 4.81
N ILE A 165 5.02 1.00 5.93
CA ILE A 165 5.35 0.17 7.10
C ILE A 165 4.14 -0.64 7.53
N THR A 166 4.37 -1.93 7.82
CA THR A 166 3.38 -2.81 8.43
C THR A 166 3.92 -3.38 9.75
N ILE A 167 3.07 -3.41 10.76
CA ILE A 167 3.35 -3.98 12.08
C ILE A 167 2.25 -4.98 12.38
N GLU A 168 2.60 -6.26 12.44
CA GLU A 168 1.68 -7.37 12.68
C GLU A 168 1.91 -7.93 14.08
N TYR A 169 0.84 -7.99 14.88
CA TYR A 169 0.85 -8.55 16.22
C TYR A 169 0.24 -9.95 16.23
N SER A 170 0.87 -10.85 16.98
CA SER A 170 0.33 -12.15 17.33
C SER A 170 0.49 -12.38 18.83
N GLY A 171 -0.63 -12.62 19.51
CA GLY A 171 -0.65 -12.84 20.94
C GLY A 171 -2.07 -12.83 21.51
N PRO A 172 -2.23 -13.14 22.80
CA PRO A 172 -3.54 -13.26 23.44
C PRO A 172 -4.14 -11.91 23.90
N ASN A 173 -3.34 -10.84 23.96
CA ASN A 173 -3.75 -9.55 24.51
C ASN A 173 -4.27 -8.59 23.44
N ASP A 174 -4.87 -7.46 23.87
CA ASP A 174 -5.25 -6.38 22.97
C ASP A 174 -4.02 -5.80 22.26
N SER A 175 -4.05 -5.83 20.95
CA SER A 175 -2.95 -5.37 20.11
C SER A 175 -2.86 -3.85 19.98
N LYS A 176 -3.98 -3.12 20.18
CA LYS A 176 -4.08 -1.68 19.87
C LYS A 176 -3.03 -0.82 20.56
N PRO A 177 -2.79 -0.97 21.89
CA PRO A 177 -1.79 -0.13 22.55
C PRO A 177 -0.38 -0.33 21.98
N VAL A 178 0.05 -1.58 21.81
CA VAL A 178 1.39 -1.89 21.33
C VAL A 178 1.59 -1.51 19.86
N LEU A 179 0.61 -1.75 19.00
CA LEU A 179 0.67 -1.32 17.60
C LEU A 179 0.81 0.19 17.48
N SER A 180 0.05 0.95 18.30
CA SER A 180 0.12 2.41 18.32
C SER A 180 1.46 2.92 18.88
N GLU A 181 2.03 2.27 19.90
CA GLU A 181 3.32 2.62 20.48
C GLU A 181 4.45 2.44 19.44
N PHE A 182 4.53 1.25 18.81
CA PHE A 182 5.49 1.00 17.74
C PHE A 182 5.30 1.96 16.56
N GLY A 183 4.06 2.17 16.11
CA GLY A 183 3.76 3.05 14.98
C GLY A 183 4.21 4.48 15.22
N ARG A 184 3.92 5.08 16.39
CA ARG A 184 4.37 6.44 16.73
C ARG A 184 5.89 6.52 16.84
N TRP A 185 6.51 5.56 17.50
CA TRP A 185 7.96 5.54 17.63
C TRP A 185 8.63 5.49 16.25
N MET A 186 8.23 4.56 15.38
CA MET A 186 8.78 4.41 14.03
C MET A 186 8.51 5.63 13.16
N ALA A 187 7.28 6.18 13.22
CA ALA A 187 6.96 7.41 12.51
C ALA A 187 7.83 8.58 12.97
N GLY A 188 8.21 8.64 14.25
CA GLY A 188 9.15 9.62 14.80
C GLY A 188 10.56 9.52 14.19
N GLN A 189 10.99 8.35 13.74
CA GLN A 189 12.32 8.15 13.13
C GLN A 189 12.39 8.60 11.66
N ILE A 190 11.27 8.83 11.00
CA ILE A 190 11.24 9.27 9.60
C ILE A 190 11.09 10.80 9.57
N PRO A 191 12.16 11.54 9.16
CA PRO A 191 12.15 13.01 9.25
C PRO A 191 11.19 13.67 8.25
N SER A 192 11.04 13.12 7.05
CA SER A 192 10.13 13.65 6.04
C SER A 192 8.69 13.25 6.34
N ALA A 193 7.77 14.19 6.37
CA ALA A 193 6.34 13.89 6.45
C ALA A 193 5.85 13.11 5.21
N GLY A 194 6.50 13.34 4.07
CA GLY A 194 6.05 12.84 2.78
C GLY A 194 4.92 13.69 2.20
N TYR A 195 4.44 13.27 1.05
CA TYR A 195 3.31 13.87 0.35
C TYR A 195 2.49 12.79 -0.35
N GLY A 196 1.19 12.99 -0.40
CA GLY A 196 0.29 12.16 -1.18
C GLY A 196 0.35 12.48 -2.67
N PRO A 197 -0.31 11.67 -3.50
CA PRO A 197 -0.38 11.92 -4.94
C PRO A 197 -1.06 13.25 -5.26
N SER A 198 -0.42 14.08 -6.08
CA SER A 198 -0.96 15.40 -6.46
C SER A 198 -2.31 15.33 -7.17
N LEU A 199 -2.59 14.22 -7.88
CA LEU A 199 -3.88 13.96 -8.52
C LEU A 199 -5.05 14.01 -7.54
N MET A 200 -4.85 13.66 -6.27
CA MET A 200 -5.91 13.66 -5.25
C MET A 200 -6.51 15.06 -5.03
N ALA A 201 -5.75 16.11 -5.25
CA ALA A 201 -6.21 17.49 -5.07
C ALA A 201 -7.26 17.94 -6.10
N ASN A 202 -7.40 17.22 -7.22
CA ASN A 202 -8.38 17.55 -8.26
C ASN A 202 -9.78 17.06 -7.93
N PHE A 203 -9.92 16.08 -7.05
CA PHE A 203 -11.22 15.49 -6.76
C PHE A 203 -12.08 16.43 -5.90
N PRO A 204 -13.37 16.54 -6.21
CA PRO A 204 -14.32 17.24 -5.36
C PRO A 204 -14.35 16.66 -3.95
N ALA A 205 -14.58 17.50 -2.96
CA ALA A 205 -14.75 17.05 -1.57
C ALA A 205 -15.93 16.08 -1.40
N GLY A 206 -15.91 15.26 -0.35
CA GLY A 206 -16.98 14.32 0.00
C GLY A 206 -16.64 12.85 -0.19
N PHE A 207 -15.46 12.53 -0.74
CA PHE A 207 -14.97 11.15 -0.75
C PHE A 207 -14.50 10.71 0.66
N ALA A 208 -14.54 9.41 0.90
CA ALA A 208 -14.07 8.82 2.15
C ALA A 208 -12.55 8.68 2.15
N ASP A 209 -11.91 9.00 3.28
CA ASP A 209 -10.44 8.93 3.40
C ASP A 209 -9.89 7.51 3.24
N GLU A 210 -10.65 6.51 3.64
CA GLU A 210 -10.33 5.09 3.46
C GLU A 210 -10.48 4.59 2.03
N GLU A 211 -11.19 5.33 1.18
CA GLU A 211 -11.47 4.98 -0.22
C GLU A 211 -10.65 5.82 -1.19
N ARG A 212 -9.36 6.01 -0.87
CA ARG A 212 -8.39 6.70 -1.73
C ARG A 212 -7.34 5.72 -2.21
N TYR A 213 -7.17 5.62 -3.53
CA TYR A 213 -6.23 4.69 -4.16
C TYR A 213 -5.38 5.42 -5.19
N PHE A 214 -4.12 5.02 -5.28
CA PHE A 214 -3.18 5.53 -6.28
C PHE A 214 -2.42 4.38 -6.92
N LEU A 215 -2.36 4.35 -8.24
CA LEU A 215 -1.82 3.21 -8.99
C LEU A 215 -1.27 3.61 -10.36
N HIS A 216 -0.52 2.70 -10.99
CA HIS A 216 0.14 2.91 -12.28
C HIS A 216 -0.11 1.78 -13.28
N THR A 217 -0.09 0.52 -12.83
CA THR A 217 0.03 -0.65 -13.68
C THR A 217 -1.15 -1.61 -13.53
N PHE A 218 -1.17 -2.62 -14.41
CA PHE A 218 -2.12 -3.73 -14.31
C PHE A 218 -2.12 -4.40 -12.92
N ASP A 219 -0.94 -4.71 -12.38
CA ASP A 219 -0.85 -5.42 -11.09
C ASP A 219 -1.42 -4.59 -9.95
N THR A 220 -1.26 -3.27 -10.01
CA THR A 220 -1.83 -2.35 -9.03
C THR A 220 -3.34 -2.20 -9.21
N LEU A 221 -3.84 -2.13 -10.44
CA LEU A 221 -5.28 -2.10 -10.74
C LEU A 221 -5.99 -3.38 -10.29
N LYS A 222 -5.40 -4.53 -10.59
CA LYS A 222 -5.92 -5.85 -10.21
C LYS A 222 -6.08 -6.03 -8.70
N ALA A 223 -5.29 -5.32 -7.90
CA ALA A 223 -5.38 -5.37 -6.44
C ALA A 223 -6.69 -4.77 -5.87
N LEU A 224 -7.44 -4.01 -6.67
CA LEU A 224 -8.66 -3.34 -6.24
C LEU A 224 -9.90 -4.22 -6.43
N PRO A 225 -10.62 -4.57 -5.33
CA PRO A 225 -11.72 -5.54 -5.38
C PRO A 225 -12.98 -5.03 -6.09
N PHE A 226 -13.11 -3.71 -6.23
CA PHE A 226 -14.29 -3.08 -6.88
C PHE A 226 -14.10 -2.87 -8.38
N VAL A 227 -12.87 -2.99 -8.89
CA VAL A 227 -12.62 -2.95 -10.33
C VAL A 227 -13.18 -4.22 -10.96
N PRO A 228 -13.94 -4.15 -12.07
CA PRO A 228 -14.46 -5.33 -12.75
C PRO A 228 -13.34 -6.31 -13.10
N GLN A 229 -13.51 -7.56 -12.67
CA GLN A 229 -12.47 -8.60 -12.79
C GLN A 229 -12.68 -9.53 -13.99
N SER A 230 -13.62 -9.24 -14.89
CA SER A 230 -13.88 -10.06 -16.07
C SER A 230 -12.67 -10.13 -17.01
N ASN A 231 -12.01 -9.02 -17.24
CA ASN A 231 -10.76 -8.95 -17.99
C ASN A 231 -9.88 -7.74 -17.57
N PRO A 232 -9.32 -7.74 -16.36
CA PRO A 232 -8.60 -6.58 -15.83
C PRO A 232 -7.32 -6.28 -16.61
N MET A 233 -6.72 -7.26 -17.30
CA MET A 233 -5.54 -7.05 -18.14
C MET A 233 -5.88 -6.28 -19.41
N GLU A 234 -6.99 -6.60 -20.07
CA GLU A 234 -7.44 -5.87 -21.25
C GLU A 234 -7.87 -4.45 -20.90
N MET A 235 -8.57 -4.28 -19.77
CA MET A 235 -8.91 -2.96 -19.25
C MET A 235 -7.65 -2.11 -19.02
N ALA A 236 -6.65 -2.64 -18.33
CA ALA A 236 -5.40 -1.92 -18.06
C ALA A 236 -4.64 -1.55 -19.34
N ARG A 237 -4.63 -2.45 -20.33
CA ARG A 237 -4.04 -2.18 -21.66
C ARG A 237 -4.81 -1.11 -22.41
N ALA A 238 -6.14 -1.19 -22.42
CA ALA A 238 -6.99 -0.21 -23.09
C ALA A 238 -6.86 1.18 -22.46
N LEU A 239 -6.72 1.26 -21.13
CA LEU A 239 -6.40 2.48 -20.40
C LEU A 239 -4.91 2.88 -20.53
N SER A 240 -4.08 2.11 -21.24
CA SER A 240 -2.64 2.37 -21.41
C SER A 240 -1.91 2.57 -20.07
N LEU A 241 -2.28 1.80 -19.03
CA LEU A 241 -1.64 1.87 -17.71
C LEU A 241 -0.22 1.34 -17.78
N ARG A 242 0.74 2.19 -17.36
CA ARG A 242 2.17 1.92 -17.37
C ARG A 242 2.86 2.76 -16.28
N PRO A 243 4.13 2.51 -15.93
CA PRO A 243 4.81 3.24 -14.85
C PRO A 243 4.79 4.76 -14.97
N GLU A 244 4.67 5.30 -16.20
CA GLU A 244 4.62 6.74 -16.48
C GLU A 244 3.20 7.34 -16.39
N THR A 245 2.17 6.51 -16.21
CA THR A 245 0.80 6.97 -15.98
C THR A 245 0.48 6.96 -14.49
N ASP A 246 -0.13 8.04 -14.02
CA ASP A 246 -0.66 8.12 -12.68
C ASP A 246 -2.18 7.95 -12.73
N MET A 247 -2.72 7.02 -11.96
CA MET A 247 -4.16 6.86 -11.80
C MET A 247 -4.53 7.03 -10.33
N ALA A 248 -5.42 7.95 -10.04
CA ALA A 248 -6.02 8.11 -8.73
C ALA A 248 -7.49 7.70 -8.76
N ILE A 249 -7.97 7.05 -7.70
CA ILE A 249 -9.37 6.67 -7.54
C ILE A 249 -9.82 7.08 -6.15
N VAL A 250 -11.01 7.67 -6.05
CA VAL A 250 -11.63 8.01 -4.77
C VAL A 250 -13.06 7.47 -4.72
N GLY A 251 -13.49 7.04 -3.54
CA GLY A 251 -14.82 6.50 -3.31
C GLY A 251 -15.73 7.49 -2.59
N TYR A 252 -16.90 7.73 -3.17
CA TYR A 252 -17.96 8.54 -2.56
C TYR A 252 -19.00 7.61 -1.93
N PRO A 253 -19.23 7.71 -0.60
CA PRO A 253 -20.30 6.97 0.04
C PRO A 253 -21.65 7.36 -0.55
N THR A 254 -22.58 6.41 -0.60
CA THR A 254 -23.98 6.63 -1.01
C THR A 254 -24.92 6.51 0.18
N ASP A 255 -26.20 6.85 -0.03
CA ASP A 255 -27.25 6.65 0.97
C ASP A 255 -27.51 5.16 1.27
N LYS A 256 -27.01 4.26 0.42
CA LYS A 256 -27.13 2.82 0.61
C LYS A 256 -25.91 2.29 1.35
N PRO A 257 -26.09 1.63 2.53
CA PRO A 257 -24.98 1.01 3.25
C PRO A 257 -24.17 0.07 2.35
N SER A 258 -22.86 0.16 2.41
CA SER A 258 -21.89 -0.66 1.67
C SER A 258 -21.85 -0.42 0.15
N VAL A 259 -22.54 0.60 -0.38
CA VAL A 259 -22.41 1.02 -1.78
C VAL A 259 -21.52 2.26 -1.85
N VAL A 260 -20.44 2.14 -2.60
CA VAL A 260 -19.47 3.22 -2.84
C VAL A 260 -19.37 3.44 -4.34
N ASN A 261 -19.51 4.68 -4.78
CA ASN A 261 -19.28 5.09 -6.15
C ASN A 261 -17.86 5.59 -6.32
N TYR A 262 -17.12 4.99 -7.23
CA TYR A 262 -15.72 5.33 -7.45
C TYR A 262 -15.58 6.26 -8.64
N LEU A 263 -14.83 7.34 -8.42
CA LEU A 263 -14.40 8.29 -9.45
C LEU A 263 -12.92 8.09 -9.68
N PHE A 264 -12.50 7.95 -10.93
CA PHE A 264 -11.09 7.84 -11.28
C PHE A 264 -10.61 9.02 -12.13
N LEU A 265 -9.34 9.33 -11.99
CA LEU A 265 -8.60 10.29 -12.80
C LEU A 265 -7.26 9.69 -13.19
N ILE A 266 -6.98 9.64 -14.49
CA ILE A 266 -5.70 9.21 -15.03
C ILE A 266 -4.98 10.41 -15.64
N ARG A 267 -3.72 10.60 -15.26
CA ARG A 267 -2.80 11.55 -15.91
C ARG A 267 -1.86 10.80 -16.82
N TYR A 268 -1.86 11.15 -18.08
CA TYR A 268 -0.94 10.64 -19.09
C TYR A 268 0.25 11.56 -19.29
N PRO A 269 1.37 11.08 -19.89
CA PRO A 269 2.52 11.91 -20.22
C PRO A 269 2.21 13.05 -21.21
N SER A 270 1.22 12.88 -22.08
CA SER A 270 0.79 13.88 -23.05
C SER A 270 -0.71 13.84 -23.33
N GLU A 271 -1.23 14.89 -23.93
CA GLU A 271 -2.62 14.96 -24.41
C GLU A 271 -2.87 13.93 -25.52
N ALA A 272 -1.92 13.70 -26.39
CA ALA A 272 -2.03 12.67 -27.43
C ALA A 272 -2.17 11.25 -26.84
N ASP A 273 -1.43 10.95 -25.76
CA ASP A 273 -1.57 9.69 -25.03
C ASP A 273 -2.97 9.54 -24.41
N ALA A 274 -3.50 10.62 -23.83
CA ALA A 274 -4.85 10.62 -23.24
C ALA A 274 -5.93 10.37 -24.29
N GLN A 275 -5.85 11.06 -25.44
CA GLN A 275 -6.78 10.87 -26.57
C GLN A 275 -6.68 9.46 -27.15
N ALA A 276 -5.47 8.92 -27.32
CA ALA A 276 -5.28 7.55 -27.79
C ALA A 276 -5.87 6.52 -26.82
N ALA A 277 -5.62 6.67 -25.51
CA ALA A 277 -6.16 5.80 -24.49
C ALA A 277 -7.71 5.86 -24.43
N TYR A 278 -8.29 7.06 -24.50
CA TYR A 278 -9.74 7.25 -24.56
C TYR A 278 -10.36 6.49 -25.74
N LYS A 279 -9.80 6.66 -26.93
CA LYS A 279 -10.30 5.98 -28.12
C LYS A 279 -10.24 4.47 -27.98
N VAL A 280 -9.10 3.93 -27.56
CA VAL A 280 -8.93 2.47 -27.36
C VAL A 280 -9.87 1.95 -26.28
N TYR A 281 -10.03 2.67 -25.18
CA TYR A 281 -10.86 2.24 -24.07
C TYR A 281 -12.36 2.32 -24.42
N VAL A 282 -12.84 3.43 -24.92
CA VAL A 282 -14.28 3.63 -25.17
C VAL A 282 -14.72 2.93 -26.44
N GLU A 283 -14.05 3.19 -27.58
CA GLU A 283 -14.45 2.67 -28.88
C GLU A 283 -14.06 1.19 -29.10
N GLY A 284 -12.95 0.77 -28.49
CA GLY A 284 -12.44 -0.61 -28.58
C GLY A 284 -12.96 -1.48 -27.44
N TYR A 285 -12.51 -1.23 -26.21
CA TYR A 285 -12.75 -2.13 -25.07
C TYR A 285 -14.22 -2.08 -24.61
N LEU A 286 -14.74 -0.90 -24.23
CA LEU A 286 -16.12 -0.80 -23.73
C LEU A 286 -17.18 -1.18 -24.78
N ALA A 287 -16.94 -0.84 -26.05
CA ALA A 287 -17.89 -1.16 -27.11
C ALA A 287 -17.94 -2.65 -27.47
N ASN A 288 -16.79 -3.33 -27.44
CA ASN A 288 -16.66 -4.66 -28.05
C ASN A 288 -16.37 -5.79 -27.05
N THR A 289 -15.61 -5.55 -25.98
CA THR A 289 -15.10 -6.58 -25.08
C THR A 289 -15.60 -6.50 -23.66
N ALA A 290 -16.00 -5.32 -23.19
CA ALA A 290 -16.46 -5.12 -21.83
C ALA A 290 -17.73 -5.89 -21.50
N SER A 291 -17.79 -6.43 -20.27
CA SER A 291 -19.01 -7.04 -19.73
C SER A 291 -20.13 -5.99 -19.59
N ALA A 292 -21.37 -6.45 -19.38
CA ALA A 292 -22.50 -5.56 -19.15
C ALA A 292 -22.26 -4.61 -17.96
N ALA A 293 -21.59 -5.10 -16.91
CA ALA A 293 -21.22 -4.28 -15.74
C ALA A 293 -20.19 -3.20 -16.10
N GLU A 294 -19.22 -3.51 -16.96
CA GLU A 294 -18.20 -2.56 -17.41
C GLU A 294 -18.77 -1.52 -18.39
N LYS A 295 -19.77 -1.88 -19.20
CA LYS A 295 -20.46 -0.95 -20.11
C LYS A 295 -21.21 0.16 -19.39
N ASN A 296 -21.53 -0.03 -18.13
CA ASN A 296 -22.16 1.01 -17.29
C ASN A 296 -21.12 1.99 -16.68
N ILE A 297 -19.83 1.81 -16.99
CA ILE A 297 -18.78 2.75 -16.59
C ILE A 297 -18.91 4.02 -17.44
N ALA A 298 -19.09 5.16 -16.79
CA ALA A 298 -19.06 6.45 -17.47
C ALA A 298 -17.60 6.91 -17.63
N VAL A 299 -17.25 7.35 -18.83
CA VAL A 299 -15.94 7.94 -19.14
C VAL A 299 -16.14 9.21 -19.95
N ALA A 300 -15.59 10.31 -19.46
CA ALA A 300 -15.65 11.59 -20.16
C ALA A 300 -14.54 11.70 -21.22
N PRO A 301 -14.75 12.48 -22.30
CA PRO A 301 -13.67 12.84 -23.21
C PRO A 301 -12.48 13.47 -22.44
N PRO A 302 -11.24 13.24 -22.88
CA PRO A 302 -10.07 13.79 -22.20
C PRO A 302 -10.06 15.31 -22.14
N VAL A 303 -9.57 15.81 -21.01
CA VAL A 303 -9.26 17.23 -20.81
C VAL A 303 -7.74 17.33 -20.67
N HIS A 304 -7.08 17.94 -21.65
CA HIS A 304 -5.62 17.96 -21.74
C HIS A 304 -5.03 16.53 -21.66
N SER A 305 -4.09 16.29 -20.76
CA SER A 305 -3.49 14.97 -20.53
C SER A 305 -4.26 14.09 -19.55
N TYR A 306 -5.50 14.43 -19.21
CA TYR A 306 -6.30 13.73 -18.21
C TYR A 306 -7.47 12.96 -18.81
N LEU A 307 -7.73 11.78 -18.29
CA LEU A 307 -8.92 10.98 -18.56
C LEU A 307 -9.64 10.72 -17.23
N ALA A 308 -10.92 11.05 -17.16
CA ALA A 308 -11.74 10.86 -15.97
C ALA A 308 -12.94 9.96 -16.25
N GLY A 309 -13.37 9.22 -15.24
CA GLY A 309 -14.54 8.34 -15.33
C GLY A 309 -14.91 7.74 -13.98
N THR A 310 -15.82 6.76 -14.01
CA THR A 310 -16.40 6.17 -12.82
C THR A 310 -16.34 4.65 -12.86
N PHE A 311 -16.33 4.01 -11.69
CA PHE A 311 -16.57 2.59 -11.49
C PHE A 311 -17.77 2.42 -10.54
N ASN A 312 -18.60 1.37 -10.76
CA ASN A 312 -19.75 1.03 -9.91
C ASN A 312 -20.72 2.21 -9.68
N ALA A 313 -20.86 3.10 -10.67
CA ALA A 313 -21.77 4.22 -10.57
C ALA A 313 -23.22 3.79 -10.71
N GLU A 314 -24.05 4.07 -9.70
CA GLU A 314 -25.49 4.16 -9.93
C GLU A 314 -25.76 5.46 -10.72
N GLU A 315 -26.56 5.37 -11.78
CA GLU A 315 -26.70 6.37 -12.86
C GLU A 315 -26.84 7.85 -12.45
N ASN A 316 -27.30 8.16 -11.25
CA ASN A 316 -27.61 9.53 -10.85
C ASN A 316 -26.70 10.12 -9.75
N SER A 317 -25.89 9.32 -9.06
CA SER A 317 -25.15 9.80 -7.88
C SER A 317 -23.72 10.26 -8.17
N VAL A 318 -23.20 10.02 -9.38
CA VAL A 318 -21.79 10.29 -9.75
C VAL A 318 -21.65 11.36 -10.81
N ASN A 319 -22.74 11.74 -11.48
CA ASN A 319 -22.69 12.76 -12.53
C ASN A 319 -22.21 14.11 -11.98
N ASP A 320 -22.62 14.49 -10.76
CA ASP A 320 -22.23 15.76 -10.16
C ASP A 320 -20.75 15.80 -9.75
N PRO A 321 -20.18 14.80 -9.04
CA PRO A 321 -18.75 14.73 -8.78
C PRO A 321 -17.88 14.65 -10.06
N LEU A 322 -18.29 13.89 -11.08
CA LEU A 322 -17.55 13.81 -12.34
C LEU A 322 -17.57 15.16 -13.07
N ALA A 323 -18.73 15.83 -13.16
CA ALA A 323 -18.84 17.15 -13.77
C ALA A 323 -17.99 18.21 -13.05
N LYS A 324 -17.96 18.19 -11.71
CA LYS A 324 -17.10 19.06 -10.91
C LYS A 324 -15.62 18.78 -11.14
N LEU A 325 -15.22 17.50 -11.21
CA LEU A 325 -13.84 17.11 -11.53
C LEU A 325 -13.43 17.66 -12.89
N LEU A 326 -14.25 17.47 -13.91
CA LEU A 326 -13.98 17.97 -15.27
C LEU A 326 -13.87 19.51 -15.33
N ALA A 327 -14.72 20.21 -14.58
CA ALA A 327 -14.64 21.66 -14.47
C ALA A 327 -13.32 22.11 -13.82
N THR A 328 -12.81 21.39 -12.82
CA THR A 328 -11.51 21.67 -12.19
C THR A 328 -10.34 21.48 -13.16
N LEU A 329 -10.45 20.52 -14.10
CA LEU A 329 -9.37 20.22 -15.05
C LEU A 329 -9.36 21.18 -16.26
N GLY A 330 -10.51 21.75 -16.62
CA GLY A 330 -10.68 22.62 -17.79
C GLY A 330 -10.52 24.12 -17.49
N GLY A 331 -10.38 24.54 -16.24
CA GLY A 331 -10.12 25.90 -15.79
C GLY A 331 -8.63 26.12 -15.58
#